data_09dd9a459a20c558675c214baae161fc
#
_entry.id   09dd9a459a20c558675c214baae161fc
#
_cell.length_a   1.000
_cell.length_b   1.000
_cell.length_c   1.000
_cell.angle_alpha   90.00
_cell.angle_beta   90.00
_cell.angle_gamma   90.00
#
_symmetry.space_group_name_H-M   'P 1'
#
loop_
_entity.id
_entity.type
_entity.pdbx_description
1 polymer ?
#
loop_
_entity_poly.entity_id
_entity_poly.type
_entity_poly.pdbx_seq_one_letter_code
_entity_poly.pdbx_strand_id
1 'polypeptide(L)'
;MLKKTKRLLGLKDSRLKAFTLIECLIALLVISGSLLVYQALTKSLMVSERYLAANDQDNWLLFSQQLRAELSGTTLQGVSNNRLYVEKDKKTLSFGQVKSHDFRKAAGNGRGYQPMLFGLSSSQITAVGQQVTIKLKWQSGLERTFIYVFQEKG
;
A
#
# COMPACT_ATOMS: atom_id res chain seq x y z
N MET A 1 -73.60 -10.62 48.55
CA MET A 1 -72.73 -9.42 48.72
C MET A 1 -71.50 -9.57 47.84
N LEU A 2 -71.48 -8.95 46.65
CA LEU A 2 -70.36 -8.99 45.69
C LEU A 2 -69.62 -7.64 45.74
N LYS A 3 -68.41 -7.64 46.28
CA LYS A 3 -67.51 -6.47 46.22
C LYS A 3 -66.83 -6.44 44.87
N LYS A 4 -67.17 -5.51 44.01
CA LYS A 4 -66.56 -5.17 42.74
C LYS A 4 -65.29 -4.39 43.03
N THR A 5 -64.11 -5.03 42.91
CA THR A 5 -62.83 -4.36 42.97
C THR A 5 -62.54 -3.70 41.61
N LYS A 6 -62.66 -2.38 41.51
CA LYS A 6 -62.22 -1.57 40.41
C LYS A 6 -60.66 -1.53 40.40
N ARG A 7 -60.03 -2.26 39.51
CA ARG A 7 -58.64 -2.03 39.19
C ARG A 7 -58.50 -0.74 38.38
N LEU A 8 -58.09 0.31 39.05
CA LEU A 8 -57.61 1.52 38.36
C LEU A 8 -56.32 1.19 37.63
N LEU A 9 -56.40 1.02 36.31
CA LEU A 9 -55.25 1.03 35.39
C LEU A 9 -54.73 2.45 35.43
N GLY A 10 -53.61 2.65 36.17
CA GLY A 10 -52.81 3.85 36.11
C GLY A 10 -52.15 3.92 34.74
N LEU A 11 -52.74 4.64 33.83
CA LEU A 11 -52.07 5.09 32.59
C LEU A 11 -50.97 6.04 33.03
N LYS A 12 -49.73 5.52 33.00
CA LYS A 12 -48.53 6.32 33.17
C LYS A 12 -48.46 7.26 31.96
N ASP A 13 -48.86 8.51 32.15
CA ASP A 13 -48.69 9.58 31.18
C ASP A 13 -47.18 9.71 30.86
N SER A 14 -46.73 8.99 29.85
CA SER A 14 -45.46 9.24 29.22
C SER A 14 -45.63 10.51 28.39
N ARG A 15 -45.37 11.67 29.00
CA ARG A 15 -45.26 12.93 28.30
C ARG A 15 -44.07 12.78 27.35
N LEU A 16 -44.34 12.49 26.09
CA LEU A 16 -43.39 12.65 25.00
C LEU A 16 -43.00 14.13 24.99
N LYS A 17 -41.81 14.43 25.46
CA LYS A 17 -41.29 15.79 25.36
C LYS A 17 -41.23 16.13 23.86
N ALA A 18 -42.07 17.07 23.44
CA ALA A 18 -42.03 17.58 22.09
C ALA A 18 -40.63 18.20 21.86
N PHE A 19 -39.98 17.79 20.80
CA PHE A 19 -38.68 18.36 20.39
C PHE A 19 -38.87 19.86 20.14
N THR A 20 -38.09 20.69 20.79
CA THR A 20 -38.18 22.12 20.61
C THR A 20 -37.52 22.53 19.28
N LEU A 21 -38.04 23.58 18.67
CA LEU A 21 -37.49 24.11 17.41
C LEU A 21 -35.97 24.44 17.55
N ILE A 22 -35.57 24.91 18.73
CA ILE A 22 -34.18 25.20 19.03
C ILE A 22 -33.29 23.95 19.08
N GLU A 23 -33.79 22.83 19.60
CA GLU A 23 -33.06 21.55 19.61
C GLU A 23 -32.83 21.03 18.18
N CYS A 24 -33.85 21.14 17.32
CA CYS A 24 -33.71 20.81 15.90
C CYS A 24 -32.65 21.68 15.22
N LEU A 25 -32.60 22.95 15.51
CA LEU A 25 -31.66 23.89 14.92
C LEU A 25 -30.22 23.59 15.37
N ILE A 26 -30.04 23.31 16.67
CA ILE A 26 -28.74 22.89 17.22
C ILE A 26 -28.30 21.56 16.58
N ALA A 27 -29.19 20.58 16.46
CA ALA A 27 -28.88 19.29 15.85
C ALA A 27 -28.43 19.45 14.38
N LEU A 28 -29.12 20.28 13.60
CA LEU A 28 -28.75 20.57 12.22
C LEU A 28 -27.38 21.27 12.13
N LEU A 29 -27.08 22.19 13.05
CA LEU A 29 -25.79 22.89 13.08
C LEU A 29 -24.65 21.92 13.39
N VAL A 30 -24.84 21.00 14.35
CA VAL A 30 -23.84 19.96 14.70
C VAL A 30 -23.62 19.02 13.52
N ILE A 31 -24.69 18.55 12.86
CA ILE A 31 -24.59 17.65 11.72
C ILE A 31 -23.85 18.36 10.57
N SER A 32 -24.22 19.60 10.25
CA SER A 32 -23.57 20.38 9.19
C SER A 32 -22.09 20.60 9.46
N GLY A 33 -21.72 20.95 10.71
CA GLY A 33 -20.34 21.10 11.13
C GLY A 33 -19.54 19.79 11.01
N SER A 34 -20.15 18.68 11.42
CA SER A 34 -19.53 17.34 11.31
C SER A 34 -19.22 16.97 9.86
N LEU A 35 -20.14 17.26 8.94
CA LEU A 35 -19.94 16.99 7.51
C LEU A 35 -18.80 17.81 6.92
N LEU A 36 -18.65 19.09 7.32
CA LEU A 36 -17.54 19.94 6.87
C LEU A 36 -16.19 19.39 7.34
N VAL A 37 -16.10 18.99 8.61
CA VAL A 37 -14.88 18.37 9.16
C VAL A 37 -14.54 17.08 8.42
N TYR A 38 -15.53 16.23 8.18
CA TYR A 38 -15.36 14.98 7.45
C TYR A 38 -14.83 15.22 6.03
N GLN A 39 -15.40 16.19 5.30
CA GLN A 39 -14.93 16.55 3.96
C GLN A 39 -13.49 17.08 3.97
N ALA A 40 -13.13 17.90 4.95
CA ALA A 40 -11.76 18.41 5.08
C ALA A 40 -10.75 17.29 5.32
N LEU A 41 -11.06 16.33 6.20
CA LEU A 41 -10.23 15.16 6.46
C LEU A 41 -10.06 14.29 5.22
N THR A 42 -11.15 14.01 4.50
CA THR A 42 -11.10 13.20 3.28
C THR A 42 -10.22 13.84 2.20
N LYS A 43 -10.34 15.17 2.01
CA LYS A 43 -9.47 15.90 1.06
C LYS A 43 -7.99 15.84 1.48
N SER A 44 -7.69 15.98 2.77
CA SER A 44 -6.32 15.89 3.28
C SER A 44 -5.69 14.53 3.02
N LEU A 45 -6.44 13.44 3.21
CA LEU A 45 -5.97 12.07 2.92
C LEU A 45 -5.67 11.88 1.43
N MET A 46 -6.58 12.32 0.53
CA MET A 46 -6.37 12.21 -0.93
C MET A 46 -5.14 12.98 -1.40
N VAL A 47 -4.86 14.14 -0.83
CA VAL A 47 -3.66 14.93 -1.16
C VAL A 47 -2.40 14.18 -0.71
N SER A 48 -2.40 13.62 0.51
CA SER A 48 -1.27 12.85 1.04
C SER A 48 -0.96 11.62 0.17
N GLU A 49 -1.97 10.87 -0.25
CA GLU A 49 -1.79 9.70 -1.15
C GLU A 49 -1.17 10.11 -2.50
N ARG A 50 -1.59 11.24 -3.07
CA ARG A 50 -1.02 11.75 -4.33
C ARG A 50 0.45 12.12 -4.19
N TYR A 51 0.86 12.75 -3.09
CA TYR A 51 2.26 13.08 -2.83
C TYR A 51 3.11 11.82 -2.66
N LEU A 52 2.63 10.81 -1.95
CA LEU A 52 3.33 9.54 -1.80
C LEU A 52 3.48 8.83 -3.16
N ALA A 53 2.43 8.76 -3.95
CA ALA A 53 2.47 8.13 -5.27
C ALA A 53 3.39 8.88 -6.25
N ALA A 54 3.47 10.20 -6.20
CA ALA A 54 4.40 10.99 -7.02
C ALA A 54 5.85 10.69 -6.64
N ASN A 55 6.17 10.66 -5.34
CA ASN A 55 7.50 10.30 -4.85
C ASN A 55 7.91 8.87 -5.23
N ASP A 56 6.99 7.92 -5.14
CA ASP A 56 7.23 6.53 -5.56
C ASP A 56 7.47 6.42 -7.07
N GLN A 57 6.82 7.25 -7.89
CA GLN A 57 7.06 7.32 -9.32
C GLN A 57 8.49 7.80 -9.64
N ASP A 58 8.99 8.82 -8.97
CA ASP A 58 10.35 9.33 -9.15
C ASP A 58 11.38 8.28 -8.69
N ASN A 59 11.14 7.66 -7.54
CA ASN A 59 11.95 6.55 -7.04
C ASN A 59 11.98 5.37 -8.01
N TRP A 60 10.86 5.05 -8.66
CA TRP A 60 10.79 4.04 -9.71
C TRP A 60 11.68 4.38 -10.92
N LEU A 61 11.66 5.62 -11.39
CA LEU A 61 12.45 6.03 -12.54
C LEU A 61 13.95 5.88 -12.26
N LEU A 62 14.40 6.37 -11.10
CA LEU A 62 15.78 6.21 -10.66
C LEU A 62 16.17 4.74 -10.48
N PHE A 63 15.35 3.96 -9.80
CA PHE A 63 15.55 2.54 -9.60
C PHE A 63 15.68 1.78 -10.93
N SER A 64 14.77 2.04 -11.88
CA SER A 64 14.75 1.34 -13.16
C SER A 64 16.03 1.59 -13.98
N GLN A 65 16.54 2.83 -13.95
CA GLN A 65 17.81 3.18 -14.59
C GLN A 65 18.99 2.53 -13.88
N GLN A 66 19.03 2.58 -12.56
CA GLN A 66 20.09 1.98 -11.75
C GLN A 66 20.11 0.45 -11.93
N LEU A 67 18.95 -0.21 -11.87
CA LEU A 67 18.87 -1.65 -12.05
C LEU A 67 19.32 -2.06 -13.46
N ARG A 68 18.92 -1.31 -14.49
CA ARG A 68 19.37 -1.56 -15.87
C ARG A 68 20.88 -1.44 -16.02
N ALA A 69 21.49 -0.44 -15.39
CA ALA A 69 22.94 -0.27 -15.38
C ALA A 69 23.66 -1.42 -14.65
N GLU A 70 23.12 -1.88 -13.53
CA GLU A 70 23.66 -3.01 -12.76
C GLU A 70 23.58 -4.34 -13.52
N LEU A 71 22.50 -4.55 -14.29
CA LEU A 71 22.29 -5.76 -15.09
C LEU A 71 23.05 -5.74 -16.42
N SER A 72 23.53 -4.58 -16.85
CA SER A 72 24.32 -4.46 -18.07
C SER A 72 25.64 -5.21 -17.95
N GLY A 73 25.95 -6.03 -18.96
CA GLY A 73 27.15 -6.87 -18.98
C GLY A 73 27.15 -8.03 -17.99
N THR A 74 26.00 -8.38 -17.44
CA THR A 74 25.85 -9.56 -16.58
C THR A 74 25.21 -10.72 -17.35
N THR A 75 25.40 -11.94 -16.85
CA THR A 75 24.75 -13.15 -17.37
C THR A 75 23.71 -13.65 -16.39
N LEU A 76 22.54 -14.06 -16.91
CA LEU A 76 21.46 -14.62 -16.09
C LEU A 76 21.88 -15.98 -15.54
N GLN A 77 21.79 -16.16 -14.23
CA GLN A 77 21.96 -17.44 -13.55
C GLN A 77 20.61 -18.10 -13.22
N GLY A 78 19.57 -17.29 -13.03
CA GLY A 78 18.21 -17.75 -12.79
C GLY A 78 17.46 -16.93 -11.74
N VAL A 79 16.23 -17.39 -11.46
CA VAL A 79 15.38 -16.81 -10.41
C VAL A 79 15.03 -17.92 -9.42
N SER A 80 15.28 -17.69 -8.15
CA SER A 80 14.94 -18.61 -7.06
C SER A 80 14.56 -17.83 -5.81
N ASN A 81 13.58 -18.34 -5.05
CA ASN A 81 13.09 -17.71 -3.82
C ASN A 81 12.74 -16.21 -4.00
N ASN A 82 12.10 -15.88 -5.13
CA ASN A 82 11.75 -14.51 -5.52
C ASN A 82 12.95 -13.54 -5.55
N ARG A 83 14.10 -14.06 -5.97
CA ARG A 83 15.35 -13.32 -6.19
C ARG A 83 15.91 -13.62 -7.55
N LEU A 84 16.42 -12.60 -8.22
CA LEU A 84 17.18 -12.68 -9.44
C LEU A 84 18.65 -12.90 -9.10
N TYR A 85 19.26 -13.89 -9.70
CA TYR A 85 20.70 -14.17 -9.62
C TYR A 85 21.36 -13.93 -10.96
N VAL A 86 22.42 -13.14 -10.95
CA VAL A 86 23.23 -12.83 -12.12
C VAL A 86 24.72 -12.98 -11.81
N GLU A 87 25.51 -13.23 -12.82
CA GLU A 87 26.97 -13.27 -12.70
C GLU A 87 27.59 -12.06 -13.37
N LYS A 88 28.50 -11.39 -12.66
CA LYS A 88 29.35 -10.31 -13.14
C LYS A 88 30.78 -10.56 -12.67
N ASP A 89 31.74 -10.60 -13.59
CA ASP A 89 33.17 -10.78 -13.27
C ASP A 89 33.46 -11.99 -12.37
N LYS A 90 32.80 -13.13 -12.67
CA LYS A 90 32.88 -14.39 -11.87
C LYS A 90 32.34 -14.27 -10.46
N LYS A 91 31.56 -13.22 -10.15
CA LYS A 91 30.89 -13.02 -8.88
C LYS A 91 29.37 -13.11 -9.07
N THR A 92 28.74 -13.93 -8.27
CA THR A 92 27.28 -14.01 -8.27
C THR A 92 26.70 -12.86 -7.43
N LEU A 93 25.77 -12.13 -8.03
CA LEU A 93 24.99 -11.08 -7.38
C LEU A 93 23.53 -11.51 -7.30
N SER A 94 22.84 -11.07 -6.27
CA SER A 94 21.41 -11.32 -6.10
C SER A 94 20.63 -10.01 -5.93
N PHE A 95 19.46 -9.94 -6.54
CA PHE A 95 18.55 -8.81 -6.48
C PHE A 95 17.17 -9.29 -6.01
N GLY A 96 16.54 -8.59 -5.09
CA GLY A 96 15.20 -8.94 -4.64
C GLY A 96 14.81 -8.26 -3.35
N GLN A 97 13.52 -8.37 -3.03
CA GLN A 97 12.97 -7.92 -1.76
C GLN A 97 13.28 -8.95 -0.67
N VAL A 98 13.64 -8.46 0.50
CA VAL A 98 13.80 -9.28 1.72
C VAL A 98 12.62 -8.95 2.66
N LYS A 99 12.60 -9.48 3.87
CA LYS A 99 11.53 -9.28 4.87
C LYS A 99 11.24 -7.80 5.22
N SER A 100 12.18 -6.90 4.93
CA SER A 100 12.00 -5.45 5.00
C SER A 100 11.36 -4.92 3.71
N HIS A 101 10.69 -3.77 3.77
CA HIS A 101 10.01 -3.14 2.63
C HIS A 101 10.99 -2.53 1.60
N ASP A 102 12.16 -3.13 1.43
CA ASP A 102 13.21 -2.68 0.52
C ASP A 102 13.56 -3.74 -0.53
N PHE A 103 13.87 -3.29 -1.73
CA PHE A 103 14.51 -4.07 -2.77
C PHE A 103 16.01 -3.79 -2.75
N ARG A 104 16.83 -4.83 -2.74
CA ARG A 104 18.27 -4.69 -2.53
C ARG A 104 19.10 -5.55 -3.48
N LYS A 105 20.33 -5.12 -3.66
CA LYS A 105 21.44 -5.91 -4.21
C LYS A 105 22.23 -6.53 -3.07
N ALA A 106 22.63 -7.77 -3.22
CA ALA A 106 23.48 -8.51 -2.29
C ALA A 106 24.39 -9.46 -3.08
N ALA A 107 25.40 -10.04 -2.42
CA ALA A 107 26.16 -11.15 -3.01
C ALA A 107 25.26 -12.39 -3.16
N GLY A 108 25.64 -13.34 -4.01
CA GLY A 108 24.87 -14.56 -4.27
C GLY A 108 24.59 -15.41 -3.02
N ASN A 109 25.47 -15.35 -2.02
CA ASN A 109 25.28 -15.98 -0.71
C ASN A 109 24.35 -15.21 0.24
N GLY A 110 23.74 -14.12 -0.23
CA GLY A 110 22.85 -13.26 0.54
C GLY A 110 23.54 -12.28 1.48
N ARG A 111 24.87 -12.26 1.55
CA ARG A 111 25.62 -11.29 2.34
C ARG A 111 25.71 -9.94 1.61
N GLY A 112 25.85 -8.87 2.40
CA GLY A 112 25.86 -7.51 1.89
C GLY A 112 24.47 -6.89 1.86
N TYR A 113 24.43 -5.58 2.01
CA TYR A 113 23.22 -4.81 2.05
C TYR A 113 23.41 -3.51 1.26
N GLN A 114 22.89 -3.50 0.04
CA GLN A 114 22.83 -2.32 -0.79
C GLN A 114 21.37 -2.10 -1.20
N PRO A 115 20.64 -1.28 -0.47
CA PRO A 115 19.24 -0.97 -0.81
C PRO A 115 19.22 -0.14 -2.10
N MET A 116 18.26 -0.45 -2.97
CA MET A 116 18.05 0.22 -4.25
C MET A 116 16.69 0.90 -4.32
N LEU A 117 15.70 0.39 -3.58
CA LEU A 117 14.35 0.90 -3.57
C LEU A 117 13.69 0.60 -2.23
N PHE A 118 12.87 1.55 -1.74
CA PHE A 118 12.15 1.46 -0.47
C PHE A 118 10.64 1.58 -0.68
N GLY A 119 9.87 1.32 0.38
CA GLY A 119 8.43 1.53 0.42
C GLY A 119 7.60 0.45 -0.28
N LEU A 120 8.21 -0.69 -0.62
CA LEU A 120 7.50 -1.79 -1.28
C LEU A 120 6.59 -2.55 -0.31
N SER A 121 5.37 -2.85 -0.74
CA SER A 121 4.49 -3.83 -0.09
C SER A 121 4.82 -5.25 -0.56
N SER A 122 5.13 -5.42 -1.86
CA SER A 122 5.50 -6.73 -2.42
C SER A 122 6.32 -6.59 -3.69
N SER A 123 7.06 -7.64 -4.02
CA SER A 123 7.72 -7.82 -5.33
C SER A 123 7.50 -9.24 -5.83
N GLN A 124 7.48 -9.41 -7.15
CA GLN A 124 7.43 -10.71 -7.81
C GLN A 124 8.45 -10.72 -8.95
N ILE A 125 9.32 -11.71 -8.96
CA ILE A 125 10.36 -11.88 -9.97
C ILE A 125 10.15 -13.19 -10.69
N THR A 126 10.09 -13.14 -12.02
CA THR A 126 9.93 -14.30 -12.89
C THR A 126 10.94 -14.22 -14.04
N ALA A 127 11.37 -15.38 -14.54
CA ALA A 127 12.21 -15.48 -15.72
C ALA A 127 11.60 -16.49 -16.72
N VAL A 128 11.63 -16.14 -17.98
CA VAL A 128 11.27 -17.01 -19.10
C VAL A 128 12.38 -16.89 -20.15
N GLY A 129 13.16 -17.95 -20.32
CA GLY A 129 14.40 -17.89 -21.12
C GLY A 129 15.33 -16.83 -20.58
N GLN A 130 15.78 -15.92 -21.43
CA GLN A 130 16.65 -14.80 -21.08
C GLN A 130 15.91 -13.54 -20.61
N GLN A 131 14.58 -13.56 -20.62
CA GLN A 131 13.77 -12.42 -20.19
C GLN A 131 13.41 -12.55 -18.71
N VAL A 132 13.72 -11.51 -17.95
CA VAL A 132 13.32 -11.36 -16.54
C VAL A 132 12.26 -10.28 -16.44
N THR A 133 11.21 -10.57 -15.68
CA THR A 133 10.14 -9.64 -15.36
C THR A 133 10.07 -9.46 -13.85
N ILE A 134 10.17 -8.21 -13.39
CA ILE A 134 10.08 -7.82 -11.97
C ILE A 134 8.85 -6.94 -11.81
N LYS A 135 7.85 -7.42 -11.09
CA LYS A 135 6.66 -6.65 -10.71
C LYS A 135 6.85 -6.13 -9.30
N LEU A 136 6.63 -4.85 -9.11
CA LEU A 136 6.78 -4.14 -7.84
C LEU A 136 5.47 -3.47 -7.48
N LYS A 137 5.11 -3.55 -6.21
CA LYS A 137 3.95 -2.86 -5.63
C LYS A 137 4.40 -2.09 -4.40
N TRP A 138 4.09 -0.79 -4.37
CA TRP A 138 4.37 0.08 -3.23
C TRP A 138 3.25 0.06 -2.20
N GLN A 139 3.54 0.55 -1.03
CA GLN A 139 2.54 0.74 0.03
C GLN A 139 1.48 1.79 -0.35
N SER A 140 1.85 2.75 -1.20
CA SER A 140 0.93 3.72 -1.80
C SER A 140 -0.07 3.13 -2.80
N GLY A 141 0.07 1.83 -3.14
CA GLY A 141 -0.72 1.16 -4.16
C GLY A 141 -0.17 1.29 -5.59
N LEU A 142 0.90 2.07 -5.82
CA LEU A 142 1.54 2.16 -7.12
C LEU A 142 2.09 0.79 -7.53
N GLU A 143 1.84 0.37 -8.78
CA GLU A 143 2.39 -0.85 -9.36
C GLU A 143 3.22 -0.54 -10.59
N ARG A 144 4.40 -1.15 -10.73
CA ARG A 144 5.28 -1.02 -11.89
C ARG A 144 5.91 -2.34 -12.24
N THR A 145 6.21 -2.50 -13.51
CA THR A 145 6.86 -3.70 -14.05
C THR A 145 8.16 -3.32 -14.76
N PHE A 146 9.24 -3.95 -14.36
CA PHE A 146 10.54 -3.85 -15.01
C PHE A 146 10.77 -5.12 -15.84
N ILE A 147 11.20 -4.94 -17.11
CA ILE A 147 11.51 -6.04 -18.00
C ILE A 147 12.93 -5.85 -18.50
N TYR A 148 13.72 -6.92 -18.46
CA TYR A 148 15.09 -6.95 -18.95
C TYR A 148 15.35 -8.26 -19.69
N VAL A 149 16.02 -8.15 -20.83
CA VAL A 149 16.43 -9.32 -21.63
C VAL A 149 17.93 -9.40 -21.60
N PHE A 150 18.46 -10.50 -21.08
CA PHE A 150 19.89 -10.78 -21.06
C PHE A 150 20.38 -11.21 -22.44
N GLN A 151 21.59 -10.83 -22.78
CA GLN A 151 22.22 -11.33 -24.00
C GLN A 151 22.66 -12.78 -23.77
N GLU A 152 22.46 -13.63 -24.75
CA GLU A 152 23.04 -14.98 -24.73
C GLU A 152 24.57 -14.87 -24.78
N LYS A 153 25.23 -15.67 -23.98
CA LYS A 153 26.67 -15.82 -24.07
C LYS A 153 26.95 -16.58 -25.38
N GLY A 154 27.47 -15.86 -26.41
CA GLY A 154 28.01 -16.47 -27.59
C GLY A 154 29.24 -17.29 -27.27
#